data_240c53b6aca41f2bb5ff260fbc5e3d66
#
_entry.id   240c53b6aca41f2bb5ff260fbc5e3d66
#
_cell.length_a   1.000
_cell.length_b   1.000
_cell.length_c   1.000
_cell.angle_alpha   90.00
_cell.angle_beta   90.00
_cell.angle_gamma   90.00
#
_symmetry.space_group_name_H-M   'P 1'
#
loop_
_entity.id
_entity.type
_entity.pdbx_description
1 polymer ?
#
loop_
_entity_poly.entity_id
_entity_poly.type
_entity_poly.pdbx_seq_one_letter_code
_entity_poly.pdbx_strand_id
1 'polypeptide(L)'
;LHTRYVSKNPPPSLFSALDGLSLEGIGEVVHFPLTADPAGFHHLLLAECALRQIPQLKQVVFILSNGLHPDPTKRKNIPEGEIRLSLLRQALVSFADPELSYPARLAMDKQSPLKLKGEAWEISTAEFRWERPVRLAEHVMRLKEGKGFEHHRGNSVEPPEKQTDDRVSMLIGTDLLIRMLDGKIFSDDDLKAIEEGALLLVVPRGKENLPELVQSLKEQRGVVLRVGVLDPEWLPQPLRVLLNLSSTVIRRSVQAGQSLLGFMPESASDMIQSRGLYQDENLPMSEKNWLGHCQKLEMELELHAKKLLSVLDTLQKMGQKHTISFIESGTGGRIAAAFTAVPGASRHLNQVLVPYSRESQLDLLGTSGKRHSTVSHERAQALARKFQQKTGSDWVLAETGMAGPLSPERRSRKNGVSFLALAGKNPADEGSFMKTIKIEANPFFSKKEHQLEFSVEALKWLLIQLETEKS
;
A
#
# COMPACT_ATOMS: atom_id res chain seq x y z
N LEU A 1 21.56 17.13 20.36
CA LEU A 1 22.52 16.13 19.83
C LEU A 1 21.83 15.36 18.72
N HIS A 2 22.01 15.85 17.47
CA HIS A 2 21.55 15.18 16.26
C HIS A 2 22.62 14.18 15.83
N THR A 3 22.36 12.91 16.00
CA THR A 3 23.15 11.86 15.35
C THR A 3 22.53 11.59 13.97
N ARG A 4 23.20 12.10 12.96
CA ARG A 4 22.97 11.71 11.56
C ARG A 4 23.46 10.27 11.38
N TYR A 5 22.56 9.33 11.31
CA TYR A 5 22.84 8.02 10.72
C TYR A 5 22.61 8.10 9.22
N VAL A 6 23.61 8.49 8.49
CA VAL A 6 23.73 8.17 7.06
C VAL A 6 24.55 6.89 7.01
N SER A 7 23.87 5.75 7.04
CA SER A 7 24.52 4.48 6.72
C SER A 7 24.87 4.50 5.23
N LYS A 8 26.16 4.53 4.93
CA LYS A 8 26.70 4.44 3.57
C LYS A 8 26.63 3.02 2.98
N ASN A 9 26.24 2.04 3.78
CA ASN A 9 25.98 0.67 3.33
C ASN A 9 24.63 0.25 3.88
N PRO A 10 23.69 -0.21 3.01
CA PRO A 10 22.50 -0.87 3.51
C PRO A 10 22.91 -2.09 4.35
N PRO A 11 22.12 -2.49 5.36
CA PRO A 11 22.37 -3.73 6.08
C PRO A 11 22.41 -4.89 5.07
N PRO A 12 23.19 -5.97 5.34
CA PRO A 12 23.18 -7.15 4.48
C PRO A 12 21.73 -7.65 4.43
N SER A 13 21.07 -7.32 3.32
CA SER A 13 19.67 -7.61 3.10
C SER A 13 19.49 -9.13 2.95
N LEU A 14 18.29 -9.63 3.24
CA LEU A 14 17.78 -10.96 2.93
C LEU A 14 18.08 -11.46 1.50
N PHE A 15 18.70 -10.65 0.67
CA PHE A 15 18.99 -10.82 -0.75
C PHE A 15 20.32 -11.54 -1.06
N SER A 16 21.15 -11.84 -0.05
CA SER A 16 22.38 -12.61 -0.23
C SER A 16 22.16 -14.12 -0.46
N ALA A 17 20.91 -14.58 -0.42
CA ALA A 17 20.57 -16.00 -0.56
C ALA A 17 20.20 -16.44 -1.99
N LEU A 18 20.09 -15.51 -2.93
CA LEU A 18 19.93 -15.83 -4.35
C LEU A 18 21.32 -15.76 -5.01
N ASP A 19 22.01 -16.87 -5.03
CA ASP A 19 23.32 -17.01 -5.64
C ASP A 19 23.33 -16.41 -7.06
N GLY A 20 24.10 -15.34 -7.24
CA GLY A 20 24.54 -14.87 -8.55
C GLY A 20 23.83 -13.67 -9.16
N LEU A 21 23.04 -12.89 -8.43
CA LEU A 21 22.38 -11.70 -8.99
C LEU A 21 23.06 -10.41 -8.55
N SER A 22 24.08 -10.04 -9.31
CA SER A 22 24.60 -8.67 -9.36
C SER A 22 23.64 -7.83 -10.21
N LEU A 23 23.41 -6.59 -9.79
CA LEU A 23 22.81 -5.56 -10.66
C LEU A 23 23.82 -5.08 -11.74
N GLU A 24 24.98 -5.71 -11.78
CA GLU A 24 25.99 -5.56 -12.83
C GLU A 24 25.48 -6.21 -14.12
N GLY A 25 25.57 -5.53 -15.24
CA GLY A 25 25.05 -6.01 -16.53
C GLY A 25 23.69 -5.44 -16.92
N ILE A 26 23.02 -4.70 -16.03
CA ILE A 26 21.83 -3.93 -16.40
C ILE A 26 22.27 -2.74 -17.26
N GLY A 27 21.66 -2.57 -18.42
CA GLY A 27 21.95 -1.44 -19.30
C GLY A 27 21.35 -0.11 -18.80
N GLU A 28 21.50 0.92 -19.62
CA GLU A 28 20.97 2.25 -19.35
C GLU A 28 19.44 2.33 -19.48
N VAL A 29 18.81 1.31 -20.05
CA VAL A 29 17.37 1.24 -20.34
C VAL A 29 16.76 -0.01 -19.74
N VAL A 30 15.62 0.15 -19.07
CA VAL A 30 14.78 -0.94 -18.58
C VAL A 30 13.39 -0.85 -19.19
N HIS A 31 12.84 -1.97 -19.63
CA HIS A 31 11.53 -2.07 -20.24
C HIS A 31 10.48 -2.50 -19.22
N PHE A 32 9.36 -1.81 -19.18
CA PHE A 32 8.28 -2.07 -18.24
C PHE A 32 6.95 -2.35 -18.96
N PRO A 33 6.61 -3.62 -19.24
CA PRO A 33 5.33 -3.97 -19.84
C PRO A 33 4.19 -3.79 -18.84
N LEU A 34 3.14 -3.07 -19.25
CA LEU A 34 1.97 -2.84 -18.41
C LEU A 34 0.70 -2.63 -19.21
N THR A 35 -0.43 -2.97 -18.64
CA THR A 35 -1.75 -2.66 -19.23
C THR A 35 -2.15 -1.20 -18.98
N ALA A 36 -1.70 -0.59 -17.89
CA ALA A 36 -2.04 0.77 -17.45
C ALA A 36 -3.56 1.03 -17.41
N ASP A 37 -4.31 0.17 -16.73
CA ASP A 37 -5.78 0.17 -16.72
C ASP A 37 -6.39 0.40 -15.33
N PRO A 38 -6.34 1.64 -14.79
CA PRO A 38 -5.44 2.73 -15.15
C PRO A 38 -4.04 2.59 -14.54
N ALA A 39 -3.10 3.41 -15.04
CA ALA A 39 -1.79 3.55 -14.41
C ALA A 39 -1.90 4.34 -13.12
N GLY A 40 -1.60 3.71 -11.99
CA GLY A 40 -1.56 4.36 -10.67
C GLY A 40 -0.14 4.52 -10.14
N PHE A 41 -0.02 5.15 -8.97
CA PHE A 41 1.27 5.38 -8.31
C PHE A 41 2.09 4.10 -8.13
N HIS A 42 1.45 2.94 -7.92
CA HIS A 42 2.15 1.66 -7.79
C HIS A 42 3.01 1.30 -9.01
N HIS A 43 2.56 1.60 -10.23
CA HIS A 43 3.37 1.38 -11.43
C HIS A 43 4.54 2.37 -11.50
N LEU A 44 4.26 3.65 -11.23
CA LEU A 44 5.26 4.71 -11.32
C LEU A 44 6.36 4.54 -10.25
N LEU A 45 5.98 4.06 -9.06
CA LEU A 45 6.92 3.80 -7.98
C LEU A 45 7.79 2.55 -8.22
N LEU A 46 7.34 1.57 -9.02
CA LEU A 46 8.21 0.49 -9.46
C LEU A 46 9.36 1.02 -10.32
N ALA A 47 9.05 1.89 -11.28
CA ALA A 47 10.03 2.54 -12.12
C ALA A 47 10.97 3.45 -11.31
N GLU A 48 10.42 4.22 -10.38
CA GLU A 48 11.20 5.06 -9.45
C GLU A 48 12.16 4.22 -8.60
N CYS A 49 11.72 3.05 -8.12
CA CYS A 49 12.54 2.13 -7.35
C CYS A 49 13.76 1.64 -8.16
N ALA A 50 13.55 1.30 -9.42
CA ALA A 50 14.62 0.89 -10.34
C ALA A 50 15.63 2.03 -10.58
N LEU A 51 15.14 3.25 -10.89
CA LEU A 51 15.99 4.43 -11.10
C LEU A 51 16.82 4.82 -9.87
N ARG A 52 16.35 4.51 -8.68
CA ARG A 52 17.09 4.79 -7.44
C ARG A 52 18.21 3.80 -7.18
N GLN A 53 17.98 2.54 -7.49
CA GLN A 53 18.91 1.45 -7.13
C GLN A 53 19.95 1.15 -8.20
N ILE A 54 19.64 1.41 -9.47
CA ILE A 54 20.51 1.08 -10.59
C ILE A 54 21.21 2.36 -11.06
N PRO A 55 22.49 2.58 -10.67
CA PRO A 55 23.15 3.86 -10.93
C PRO A 55 23.32 4.20 -12.43
N GLN A 56 23.49 3.18 -13.27
CA GLN A 56 23.64 3.32 -14.73
C GLN A 56 22.30 3.48 -15.46
N LEU A 57 21.17 3.20 -14.82
CA LEU A 57 19.86 3.32 -15.43
C LEU A 57 19.49 4.79 -15.69
N LYS A 58 19.29 5.13 -16.93
CA LYS A 58 18.88 6.47 -17.38
C LYS A 58 17.40 6.57 -17.71
N GLN A 59 16.81 5.47 -18.20
CA GLN A 59 15.48 5.50 -18.76
C GLN A 59 14.66 4.23 -18.46
N VAL A 60 13.37 4.41 -18.21
CA VAL A 60 12.37 3.34 -18.15
C VAL A 60 11.41 3.48 -19.31
N VAL A 61 11.36 2.48 -20.19
CA VAL A 61 10.45 2.42 -21.32
C VAL A 61 9.18 1.67 -20.91
N PHE A 62 8.09 2.37 -20.78
CA PHE A 62 6.78 1.79 -20.48
C PHE A 62 6.17 1.21 -21.75
N ILE A 63 6.06 -0.11 -21.83
CA ILE A 63 5.43 -0.80 -22.97
C ILE A 63 3.93 -0.94 -22.66
N LEU A 64 3.12 -0.10 -23.31
CA LEU A 64 1.68 -0.12 -23.11
C LEU A 64 1.03 -1.21 -23.94
N SER A 65 0.37 -2.16 -23.30
CA SER A 65 -0.33 -3.25 -24.00
C SER A 65 -1.48 -2.73 -24.88
N ASN A 66 -1.80 -3.47 -25.92
CA ASN A 66 -2.92 -3.15 -26.82
C ASN A 66 -4.32 -3.31 -26.18
N GLY A 67 -4.40 -3.73 -24.92
CA GLY A 67 -5.67 -3.98 -24.22
C GLY A 67 -6.28 -5.35 -24.50
N LEU A 68 -5.72 -6.12 -25.41
CA LEU A 68 -6.14 -7.49 -25.69
C LEU A 68 -5.48 -8.43 -24.68
N HIS A 69 -6.00 -8.43 -23.46
CA HIS A 69 -5.46 -9.26 -22.39
C HIS A 69 -5.54 -10.75 -22.76
N PRO A 70 -4.51 -11.59 -22.49
CA PRO A 70 -4.58 -13.03 -22.71
C PRO A 70 -5.75 -13.70 -22.00
N ASP A 71 -6.07 -13.24 -20.80
CA ASP A 71 -7.24 -13.68 -20.03
C ASP A 71 -8.52 -13.01 -20.56
N PRO A 72 -9.44 -13.77 -21.17
CA PRO A 72 -10.69 -13.23 -21.73
C PRO A 72 -11.59 -12.51 -20.70
N THR A 73 -11.49 -12.90 -19.43
CA THR A 73 -12.31 -12.31 -18.35
C THR A 73 -11.90 -10.88 -18.04
N LYS A 74 -10.66 -10.50 -18.41
CA LYS A 74 -10.10 -9.15 -18.22
C LYS A 74 -10.26 -8.24 -19.43
N ARG A 75 -10.76 -8.76 -20.56
CA ARG A 75 -10.95 -7.96 -21.78
C ARG A 75 -12.16 -7.05 -21.72
N LYS A 76 -13.13 -7.33 -20.86
CA LYS A 76 -14.33 -6.51 -20.70
C LYS A 76 -13.98 -5.23 -19.94
N ASN A 77 -14.33 -4.09 -20.51
CA ASN A 77 -14.22 -2.75 -19.89
C ASN A 77 -12.79 -2.15 -19.80
N ILE A 78 -11.83 -2.61 -20.60
CA ILE A 78 -10.56 -1.92 -20.76
C ILE A 78 -10.78 -0.75 -21.73
N PRO A 79 -10.50 0.50 -21.35
CA PRO A 79 -10.57 1.64 -22.27
C PRO A 79 -9.67 1.45 -23.48
N GLU A 80 -10.01 2.12 -24.59
CA GLU A 80 -9.19 2.12 -25.78
C GLU A 80 -7.74 2.49 -25.51
N GLY A 81 -6.82 1.97 -26.33
CA GLY A 81 -5.39 2.16 -26.16
C GLY A 81 -4.98 3.63 -26.08
N GLU A 82 -5.59 4.50 -26.88
CA GLU A 82 -5.33 5.94 -26.91
C GLU A 82 -5.74 6.62 -25.58
N ILE A 83 -6.82 6.19 -24.96
CA ILE A 83 -7.26 6.71 -23.67
C ILE A 83 -6.25 6.29 -22.59
N ARG A 84 -5.81 5.03 -22.58
CA ARG A 84 -4.82 4.52 -21.63
C ARG A 84 -3.45 5.16 -21.82
N LEU A 85 -3.06 5.40 -23.10
CA LEU A 85 -1.86 6.16 -23.44
C LEU A 85 -1.91 7.57 -22.86
N SER A 86 -3.03 8.25 -23.04
CA SER A 86 -3.22 9.61 -22.53
C SER A 86 -3.18 9.65 -21.00
N LEU A 87 -3.82 8.68 -20.33
CA LEU A 87 -3.80 8.54 -18.86
C LEU A 87 -2.38 8.28 -18.34
N LEU A 88 -1.64 7.35 -18.96
CA LEU A 88 -0.27 7.03 -18.57
C LEU A 88 0.65 8.24 -18.78
N ARG A 89 0.51 8.93 -19.92
CA ARG A 89 1.31 10.13 -20.21
C ARG A 89 1.07 11.23 -19.17
N GLN A 90 -0.19 11.52 -18.87
CA GLN A 90 -0.52 12.52 -17.84
C GLN A 90 0.01 12.11 -16.46
N ALA A 91 -0.14 10.83 -16.11
CA ALA A 91 0.39 10.32 -14.86
C ALA A 91 1.93 10.50 -14.76
N LEU A 92 2.67 10.19 -15.84
CA LEU A 92 4.13 10.34 -15.87
C LEU A 92 4.60 11.79 -15.83
N VAL A 93 3.95 12.67 -16.61
CA VAL A 93 4.26 14.11 -16.63
C VAL A 93 4.08 14.72 -15.25
N SER A 94 3.00 14.36 -14.56
CA SER A 94 2.65 14.96 -13.28
C SER A 94 3.27 14.24 -12.08
N PHE A 95 3.85 13.05 -12.25
CA PHE A 95 4.31 12.21 -11.14
C PHE A 95 5.34 12.89 -10.24
N ALA A 96 6.30 13.59 -10.84
CA ALA A 96 7.37 14.27 -10.10
C ALA A 96 7.01 15.71 -9.69
N ASP A 97 5.83 16.20 -10.05
CA ASP A 97 5.36 17.53 -9.71
C ASP A 97 4.74 17.54 -8.29
N PRO A 98 5.29 18.31 -7.33
CA PRO A 98 4.76 18.38 -5.98
C PRO A 98 3.36 18.99 -5.87
N GLU A 99 2.94 19.81 -6.85
CA GLU A 99 1.60 20.40 -6.87
C GLU A 99 0.54 19.39 -7.32
N LEU A 100 0.91 18.47 -8.21
CA LEU A 100 0.01 17.52 -8.86
C LEU A 100 0.12 16.08 -8.32
N SER A 101 1.13 15.79 -7.50
CA SER A 101 1.45 14.43 -7.09
C SER A 101 1.76 14.31 -5.60
N TYR A 102 0.98 13.48 -4.92
CA TYR A 102 1.23 13.16 -3.51
C TYR A 102 2.61 12.52 -3.25
N PRO A 103 3.08 11.53 -4.04
CA PRO A 103 4.45 11.01 -3.93
C PRO A 103 5.53 12.07 -4.06
N ALA A 104 5.38 13.01 -4.99
CA ALA A 104 6.37 14.08 -5.17
C ALA A 104 6.42 15.02 -3.96
N ARG A 105 5.27 15.38 -3.38
CA ARG A 105 5.22 16.16 -2.13
C ARG A 105 5.94 15.45 -0.98
N LEU A 106 5.64 14.16 -0.79
CA LEU A 106 6.29 13.37 0.25
C LEU A 106 7.81 13.24 0.04
N ALA A 107 8.24 13.06 -1.21
CA ALA A 107 9.65 12.95 -1.55
C ALA A 107 10.40 14.27 -1.27
N MET A 108 9.79 15.41 -1.57
CA MET A 108 10.35 16.73 -1.27
C MET A 108 10.44 16.99 0.24
N ASP A 109 9.39 16.68 0.99
CA ASP A 109 9.38 16.79 2.46
C ASP A 109 10.52 15.98 3.11
N LYS A 110 10.97 14.90 2.45
CA LYS A 110 12.08 14.05 2.89
C LYS A 110 13.43 14.40 2.24
N GLN A 111 13.51 15.50 1.50
CA GLN A 111 14.69 15.92 0.75
C GLN A 111 15.22 14.82 -0.20
N SER A 112 14.35 14.02 -0.74
CA SER A 112 14.65 12.91 -1.65
C SER A 112 13.75 12.99 -2.90
N PRO A 113 14.01 13.93 -3.81
CA PRO A 113 13.17 14.17 -4.98
C PRO A 113 13.07 12.93 -5.86
N LEU A 114 11.94 12.79 -6.57
CA LEU A 114 11.71 11.68 -7.49
C LEU A 114 12.63 11.77 -8.71
N LYS A 115 13.13 10.62 -9.16
CA LYS A 115 13.99 10.47 -10.33
C LYS A 115 13.21 10.25 -11.64
N LEU A 116 12.01 9.67 -11.56
CA LEU A 116 11.14 9.40 -12.72
C LEU A 116 10.52 10.70 -13.23
N LYS A 117 11.29 11.50 -13.95
CA LYS A 117 10.89 12.79 -14.53
C LYS A 117 11.64 13.09 -15.82
N GLY A 118 11.10 14.01 -16.61
CA GLY A 118 11.77 14.50 -17.83
C GLY A 118 12.09 13.36 -18.80
N GLU A 119 13.37 13.13 -19.07
CA GLU A 119 13.85 12.11 -20.00
C GLU A 119 14.00 10.70 -19.40
N ALA A 120 13.78 10.56 -18.09
CA ALA A 120 13.90 9.27 -17.41
C ALA A 120 12.80 8.27 -17.78
N TRP A 121 11.83 8.64 -18.62
CA TRP A 121 10.77 7.75 -19.07
C TRP A 121 10.41 7.95 -20.53
N GLU A 122 9.91 6.88 -21.11
CA GLU A 122 9.35 6.85 -22.45
C GLU A 122 8.16 5.88 -22.52
N ILE A 123 7.25 6.05 -23.47
CA ILE A 123 6.11 5.14 -23.68
C ILE A 123 6.21 4.54 -25.08
N SER A 124 6.21 3.21 -25.14
CA SER A 124 6.06 2.46 -26.39
C SER A 124 4.62 1.99 -26.57
N THR A 125 4.07 2.27 -27.75
CA THR A 125 2.75 1.80 -28.20
C THR A 125 2.87 0.76 -29.32
N ALA A 126 4.00 0.10 -29.43
CA ALA A 126 4.27 -0.88 -30.48
C ALA A 126 3.22 -2.00 -30.56
N GLU A 127 2.60 -2.35 -29.42
CA GLU A 127 1.51 -3.34 -29.36
C GLU A 127 0.22 -2.89 -30.04
N PHE A 128 -0.05 -1.59 -30.20
CA PHE A 128 -1.32 -1.11 -30.77
C PHE A 128 -1.53 -1.52 -32.23
N ARG A 129 -0.49 -1.97 -32.91
CA ARG A 129 -0.54 -2.50 -34.26
C ARG A 129 -1.02 -3.94 -34.36
N TRP A 130 -1.21 -4.61 -33.20
CA TRP A 130 -1.52 -6.02 -33.17
C TRP A 130 -2.99 -6.24 -32.80
N GLU A 131 -3.64 -7.06 -33.58
CA GLU A 131 -5.03 -7.47 -33.36
C GLU A 131 -5.15 -8.67 -32.38
N ARG A 132 -4.07 -9.07 -31.76
CA ARG A 132 -3.99 -10.17 -30.78
C ARG A 132 -3.19 -9.77 -29.55
N PRO A 133 -3.39 -10.49 -28.41
CA PRO A 133 -2.56 -10.28 -27.24
C PRO A 133 -1.08 -10.50 -27.56
N VAL A 134 -0.22 -9.61 -27.10
CA VAL A 134 1.24 -9.76 -27.18
C VAL A 134 1.73 -10.30 -25.86
N ARG A 135 2.56 -11.34 -25.91
CA ARG A 135 3.09 -11.99 -24.71
C ARG A 135 4.44 -11.39 -24.31
N LEU A 136 4.78 -11.47 -23.02
CA LEU A 136 6.07 -10.98 -22.54
C LEU A 136 7.25 -11.60 -23.30
N ALA A 137 7.18 -12.88 -23.60
CA ALA A 137 8.19 -13.59 -24.39
C ALA A 137 8.42 -12.96 -25.77
N GLU A 138 7.35 -12.53 -26.43
CA GLU A 138 7.44 -11.86 -27.74
C GLU A 138 8.11 -10.47 -27.62
N HIS A 139 7.87 -9.74 -26.52
CA HIS A 139 8.59 -8.51 -26.25
C HIS A 139 10.09 -8.75 -26.09
N VAL A 140 10.44 -9.74 -25.28
CA VAL A 140 11.85 -10.12 -25.07
C VAL A 140 12.54 -10.46 -26.38
N MET A 141 11.93 -11.31 -27.21
CA MET A 141 12.51 -11.72 -28.51
C MET A 141 12.69 -10.54 -29.46
N ARG A 142 11.69 -9.66 -29.56
CA ARG A 142 11.75 -8.49 -30.43
C ARG A 142 12.80 -7.48 -30.02
N LEU A 143 12.91 -7.24 -28.72
CA LEU A 143 13.92 -6.35 -28.18
C LEU A 143 15.33 -6.87 -28.47
N LYS A 144 15.56 -8.19 -28.35
CA LYS A 144 16.84 -8.83 -28.71
C LYS A 144 17.16 -8.66 -30.22
N GLU A 145 16.16 -8.75 -31.08
CA GLU A 145 16.33 -8.61 -32.52
C GLU A 145 16.52 -7.15 -32.99
N GLY A 146 16.53 -6.17 -32.07
CA GLY A 146 16.58 -4.74 -32.39
C GLY A 146 15.35 -4.24 -33.15
N LYS A 147 14.27 -5.03 -33.21
CA LYS A 147 12.99 -4.67 -33.86
C LYS A 147 12.05 -3.97 -32.89
N GLY A 148 12.57 -3.12 -32.08
CA GLY A 148 11.91 -2.77 -30.87
C GLY A 148 10.89 -1.68 -30.97
N PHE A 149 11.13 -0.45 -31.25
CA PHE A 149 10.15 0.56 -30.86
C PHE A 149 10.12 1.74 -31.80
N GLU A 150 8.95 2.03 -32.34
CA GLU A 150 8.67 3.37 -32.85
C GLU A 150 8.35 4.26 -31.63
N HIS A 151 9.20 5.23 -31.43
CA HIS A 151 9.14 6.16 -30.32
C HIS A 151 8.11 7.27 -30.59
N HIS A 152 7.25 7.57 -29.63
CA HIS A 152 6.30 8.68 -29.69
C HIS A 152 6.85 9.99 -29.08
N ARG A 153 8.17 10.19 -29.10
CA ARG A 153 8.75 11.53 -29.03
C ARG A 153 9.13 11.92 -30.45
N GLY A 154 8.67 13.07 -30.89
CA GLY A 154 8.91 13.58 -32.23
C GLY A 154 10.38 13.90 -32.61
N ASN A 155 11.34 13.26 -31.98
CA ASN A 155 12.75 13.31 -32.31
C ASN A 155 13.28 11.87 -32.36
N SER A 156 13.83 11.51 -33.51
CA SER A 156 14.54 10.26 -33.72
C SER A 156 15.73 10.17 -32.76
N VAL A 157 15.63 9.33 -31.74
CA VAL A 157 16.77 8.94 -30.92
C VAL A 157 17.39 7.71 -31.57
N GLU A 158 18.68 7.75 -31.84
CA GLU A 158 19.43 6.57 -32.28
C GLU A 158 19.22 5.41 -31.30
N PRO A 159 19.16 4.16 -31.77
CA PRO A 159 19.03 3.02 -30.88
C PRO A 159 20.17 3.05 -29.84
N PRO A 160 19.86 2.77 -28.56
CA PRO A 160 20.88 2.79 -27.51
C PRO A 160 22.05 1.89 -27.89
N GLU A 161 23.28 2.35 -27.58
CA GLU A 161 24.48 1.56 -27.76
C GLU A 161 24.32 0.16 -27.19
N LYS A 162 24.90 -0.84 -27.90
CA LYS A 162 24.80 -2.26 -27.56
C LYS A 162 24.99 -2.47 -26.05
N GLN A 163 23.99 -3.07 -25.43
CA GLN A 163 24.10 -3.56 -24.05
C GLN A 163 25.27 -4.57 -23.97
N THR A 164 26.00 -4.54 -22.88
CA THR A 164 27.13 -5.44 -22.62
C THR A 164 26.71 -6.89 -22.37
N ASP A 165 25.44 -7.14 -22.11
CA ASP A 165 24.79 -8.46 -22.04
C ASP A 165 23.72 -8.52 -23.11
N ASP A 166 23.64 -9.62 -23.88
CA ASP A 166 22.64 -9.85 -24.95
C ASP A 166 21.19 -9.97 -24.43
N ARG A 167 20.96 -9.70 -23.13
CA ARG A 167 19.66 -9.83 -22.48
C ARG A 167 18.96 -8.49 -22.30
N VAL A 168 17.64 -8.57 -22.40
CA VAL A 168 16.74 -7.42 -22.20
C VAL A 168 16.38 -7.29 -20.72
N SER A 169 16.64 -6.13 -20.13
CA SER A 169 16.22 -5.85 -18.76
C SER A 169 14.74 -5.47 -18.71
N MET A 170 13.93 -6.28 -17.99
CA MET A 170 12.49 -6.12 -17.88
C MET A 170 12.09 -5.86 -16.43
N LEU A 171 11.39 -4.75 -16.16
CA LEU A 171 10.81 -4.47 -14.85
C LEU A 171 9.43 -5.11 -14.74
N ILE A 172 9.21 -5.91 -13.71
CA ILE A 172 7.95 -6.61 -13.49
C ILE A 172 7.52 -6.55 -12.02
N GLY A 173 6.24 -6.79 -11.76
CA GLY A 173 5.73 -7.01 -10.40
C GLY A 173 5.77 -8.49 -10.02
N THR A 174 5.77 -8.79 -8.72
CA THR A 174 5.72 -10.16 -8.18
C THR A 174 4.52 -10.95 -8.71
N ASP A 175 3.39 -10.28 -8.97
CA ASP A 175 2.18 -10.90 -9.51
C ASP A 175 2.39 -11.54 -10.89
N LEU A 176 3.35 -11.06 -11.68
CA LEU A 176 3.67 -11.66 -12.96
C LEU A 176 4.42 -12.99 -12.79
N LEU A 177 5.34 -13.09 -11.83
CA LEU A 177 6.01 -14.36 -11.50
C LEU A 177 5.01 -15.42 -11.01
N ILE A 178 4.03 -15.03 -10.20
CA ILE A 178 2.96 -15.92 -9.76
C ILE A 178 2.17 -16.47 -10.96
N ARG A 179 1.89 -15.63 -11.95
CA ARG A 179 1.19 -16.05 -13.18
C ARG A 179 2.04 -16.94 -14.07
N MET A 180 3.38 -16.78 -14.06
CA MET A 180 4.30 -17.69 -14.73
C MET A 180 4.24 -19.09 -14.12
N LEU A 181 4.12 -19.17 -12.79
CA LEU A 181 3.99 -20.44 -12.07
C LEU A 181 2.64 -21.12 -12.32
N ASP A 182 1.53 -20.37 -12.37
CA ASP A 182 0.17 -20.89 -12.57
C ASP A 182 -0.03 -21.62 -13.94
N GLY A 183 0.82 -21.33 -14.93
CA GLY A 183 0.81 -22.03 -16.21
C GLY A 183 -0.36 -21.74 -17.16
N LYS A 184 -1.32 -20.91 -16.75
CA LYS A 184 -2.50 -20.58 -17.57
C LYS A 184 -2.23 -19.57 -18.68
N ILE A 185 -1.25 -18.69 -18.45
CA ILE A 185 -0.96 -17.56 -19.33
C ILE A 185 0.34 -17.77 -20.09
N PHE A 186 1.34 -18.39 -19.43
CA PHE A 186 2.67 -18.63 -19.99
C PHE A 186 2.84 -20.12 -20.34
N SER A 187 3.09 -20.40 -21.60
CA SER A 187 3.53 -21.72 -22.05
C SER A 187 4.98 -21.98 -21.61
N ASP A 188 5.43 -23.25 -21.67
CA ASP A 188 6.83 -23.58 -21.37
C ASP A 188 7.79 -22.94 -22.39
N ASP A 189 7.38 -22.81 -23.65
CA ASP A 189 8.14 -22.10 -24.69
C ASP A 189 8.26 -20.59 -24.38
N ASP A 190 7.19 -19.96 -23.86
CA ASP A 190 7.26 -18.56 -23.42
C ASP A 190 8.27 -18.40 -22.28
N LEU A 191 8.23 -19.30 -21.29
CA LEU A 191 9.15 -19.25 -20.15
C LEU A 191 10.60 -19.49 -20.57
N LYS A 192 10.83 -20.41 -21.50
CA LYS A 192 12.15 -20.65 -22.04
C LYS A 192 12.70 -19.45 -22.82
N ALA A 193 11.89 -18.80 -23.63
CA ALA A 193 12.28 -17.57 -24.33
C ALA A 193 12.62 -16.43 -23.34
N ILE A 194 11.89 -16.33 -22.21
CA ILE A 194 12.19 -15.36 -21.15
C ILE A 194 13.51 -15.74 -20.43
N GLU A 195 13.72 -17.03 -20.12
CA GLU A 195 14.96 -17.52 -19.48
C GLU A 195 16.19 -17.16 -20.30
N GLU A 196 16.12 -17.37 -21.62
CA GLU A 196 17.23 -17.14 -22.54
C GLU A 196 17.45 -15.66 -22.88
N GLY A 197 16.40 -14.87 -22.83
CA GLY A 197 16.38 -13.51 -23.39
C GLY A 197 16.24 -12.37 -22.40
N ALA A 198 15.86 -12.61 -21.16
CA ALA A 198 15.56 -11.55 -20.22
C ALA A 198 16.33 -11.61 -18.91
N LEU A 199 16.57 -10.42 -18.33
CA LEU A 199 16.85 -10.22 -16.93
C LEU A 199 15.61 -9.56 -16.31
N LEU A 200 14.96 -10.24 -15.38
CA LEU A 200 13.75 -9.75 -14.73
C LEU A 200 14.10 -8.95 -13.48
N LEU A 201 13.76 -7.69 -13.44
CA LEU A 201 13.89 -6.84 -12.26
C LEU A 201 12.55 -6.83 -11.52
N VAL A 202 12.55 -7.29 -10.28
CA VAL A 202 11.34 -7.47 -9.49
C VAL A 202 11.39 -6.61 -8.24
N VAL A 203 10.37 -5.81 -8.03
CA VAL A 203 10.11 -5.15 -6.74
C VAL A 203 9.14 -6.02 -5.96
N PRO A 204 9.52 -6.57 -4.81
CA PRO A 204 8.64 -7.37 -3.96
C PRO A 204 7.42 -6.56 -3.53
N ARG A 205 6.23 -7.17 -3.60
CA ARG A 205 4.96 -6.60 -3.14
C ARG A 205 4.27 -7.63 -2.26
N GLY A 206 3.68 -7.14 -1.16
CA GLY A 206 2.92 -8.03 -0.28
C GLY A 206 3.80 -8.92 0.60
N LYS A 207 3.30 -10.13 0.89
CA LYS A 207 3.92 -11.10 1.80
C LYS A 207 4.57 -12.28 1.06
N GLU A 208 4.61 -12.24 -0.25
CA GLU A 208 5.16 -13.34 -1.05
C GLU A 208 6.67 -13.48 -0.80
N ASN A 209 7.10 -14.72 -0.58
CA ASN A 209 8.51 -15.07 -0.48
C ASN A 209 9.07 -15.23 -1.90
N LEU A 210 9.73 -14.19 -2.40
CA LEU A 210 10.27 -14.18 -3.77
C LEU A 210 11.29 -15.31 -4.03
N PRO A 211 12.23 -15.64 -3.13
CA PRO A 211 13.09 -16.80 -3.27
C PRO A 211 12.33 -18.13 -3.45
N GLU A 212 11.31 -18.38 -2.64
CA GLU A 212 10.46 -19.57 -2.77
C GLU A 212 9.72 -19.61 -4.11
N LEU A 213 9.24 -18.47 -4.57
CA LEU A 213 8.53 -18.36 -5.83
C LEU A 213 9.46 -18.68 -7.02
N VAL A 214 10.68 -18.13 -7.04
CA VAL A 214 11.69 -18.42 -8.07
C VAL A 214 12.12 -19.89 -8.03
N GLN A 215 12.30 -20.44 -6.85
CA GLN A 215 12.62 -21.86 -6.67
C GLN A 215 11.47 -22.76 -7.16
N SER A 216 10.22 -22.39 -6.85
CA SER A 216 9.04 -23.12 -7.34
C SER A 216 8.93 -23.12 -8.87
N LEU A 217 9.29 -22.02 -9.54
CA LEU A 217 9.34 -21.96 -11.01
C LEU A 217 10.37 -22.96 -11.57
N LYS A 218 11.54 -23.06 -10.95
CA LYS A 218 12.56 -24.04 -11.32
C LYS A 218 12.07 -25.48 -11.12
N GLU A 219 11.46 -25.78 -9.98
CA GLU A 219 11.03 -27.13 -9.62
C GLU A 219 9.80 -27.60 -10.41
N GLN A 220 8.79 -26.72 -10.57
CA GLN A 220 7.51 -27.09 -11.18
C GLN A 220 7.44 -26.85 -12.68
N ARG A 221 8.20 -25.89 -13.19
CA ARG A 221 8.19 -25.51 -14.60
C ARG A 221 9.51 -25.76 -15.33
N GLY A 222 10.55 -26.20 -14.60
CA GLY A 222 11.87 -26.52 -15.16
C GLY A 222 12.63 -25.33 -15.73
N VAL A 223 12.31 -24.10 -15.29
CA VAL A 223 12.83 -22.84 -15.84
C VAL A 223 13.67 -22.10 -14.78
N VAL A 224 14.90 -21.72 -15.16
CA VAL A 224 15.81 -20.96 -14.31
C VAL A 224 15.83 -19.49 -14.72
N LEU A 225 14.86 -18.73 -14.26
CA LEU A 225 14.78 -17.31 -14.55
C LEU A 225 15.90 -16.54 -13.86
N ARG A 226 16.47 -15.57 -14.56
CA ARG A 226 17.37 -14.57 -13.96
C ARG A 226 16.54 -13.44 -13.39
N VAL A 227 16.56 -13.31 -12.07
CA VAL A 227 15.74 -12.34 -11.32
C VAL A 227 16.64 -11.44 -10.49
N GLY A 228 16.67 -10.14 -10.81
CA GLY A 228 17.24 -9.10 -9.96
C GLY A 228 16.17 -8.56 -9.03
N VAL A 229 16.45 -8.53 -7.74
CA VAL A 229 15.50 -8.02 -6.74
C VAL A 229 15.81 -6.57 -6.42
N LEU A 230 14.81 -5.72 -6.57
CA LEU A 230 14.88 -4.31 -6.21
C LEU A 230 14.28 -4.11 -4.81
N ASP A 231 15.07 -3.53 -3.91
CA ASP A 231 14.65 -3.31 -2.53
C ASP A 231 13.72 -2.09 -2.42
N PRO A 232 12.45 -2.26 -1.97
CA PRO A 232 11.55 -1.14 -1.74
C PRO A 232 12.06 -0.12 -0.73
N GLU A 233 13.04 -0.47 0.11
CA GLU A 233 13.59 0.44 1.12
C GLU A 233 14.30 1.66 0.54
N TRP A 234 14.67 1.61 -0.72
CA TRP A 234 15.18 2.77 -1.45
C TRP A 234 14.12 3.87 -1.70
N LEU A 235 12.86 3.53 -1.58
CA LEU A 235 11.79 4.52 -1.56
C LEU A 235 11.61 5.10 -0.15
N PRO A 236 11.31 6.39 -0.02
CA PRO A 236 10.87 6.97 1.25
C PRO A 236 9.73 6.15 1.87
N GLN A 237 9.81 5.88 3.18
CA GLN A 237 8.85 5.01 3.87
C GLN A 237 7.38 5.27 3.53
N PRO A 238 6.88 6.53 3.46
CA PRO A 238 5.50 6.79 3.11
C PRO A 238 5.11 6.36 1.69
N LEU A 239 6.08 6.23 0.77
CA LEU A 239 5.83 5.81 -0.62
C LEU A 239 5.72 4.29 -0.77
N ARG A 240 6.35 3.51 0.12
CA ARG A 240 6.34 2.04 0.06
C ARG A 240 4.93 1.47 0.17
N VAL A 241 4.06 2.10 0.95
CA VAL A 241 2.66 1.68 1.10
C VAL A 241 1.92 1.72 -0.23
N LEU A 242 2.28 2.67 -1.12
CA LEU A 242 1.67 2.84 -2.43
C LEU A 242 2.02 1.71 -3.42
N LEU A 243 3.08 0.96 -3.17
CA LEU A 243 3.44 -0.20 -3.98
C LEU A 243 2.37 -1.31 -3.93
N ASN A 244 1.61 -1.39 -2.83
CA ASN A 244 0.55 -2.37 -2.64
C ASN A 244 -0.77 -2.02 -3.34
N LEU A 245 -0.83 -0.85 -4.01
CA LEU A 245 -1.98 -0.49 -4.84
C LEU A 245 -2.08 -1.41 -6.07
N SER A 246 -3.26 -1.43 -6.66
CA SER A 246 -3.49 -2.08 -7.94
C SER A 246 -4.50 -1.29 -8.77
N SER A 247 -4.46 -1.44 -10.10
CA SER A 247 -5.44 -0.84 -10.99
C SER A 247 -6.88 -1.26 -10.63
N THR A 248 -7.05 -2.45 -10.09
CA THR A 248 -8.36 -2.92 -9.60
C THR A 248 -8.87 -2.07 -8.43
N VAL A 249 -8.00 -1.71 -7.49
CA VAL A 249 -8.37 -0.82 -6.37
C VAL A 249 -8.78 0.55 -6.89
N ILE A 250 -8.04 1.08 -7.87
CA ILE A 250 -8.34 2.38 -8.48
C ILE A 250 -9.72 2.35 -9.15
N ARG A 251 -10.01 1.34 -10.00
CA ARG A 251 -11.33 1.21 -10.64
C ARG A 251 -12.47 1.13 -9.64
N ARG A 252 -12.28 0.40 -8.55
CA ARG A 252 -13.27 0.32 -7.47
C ARG A 252 -13.52 1.66 -6.80
N SER A 253 -12.46 2.42 -6.56
CA SER A 253 -12.60 3.76 -5.97
C SER A 253 -13.37 4.70 -6.90
N VAL A 254 -13.17 4.60 -8.23
CA VAL A 254 -13.99 5.33 -9.21
C VAL A 254 -15.46 4.95 -9.09
N GLN A 255 -15.76 3.64 -9.09
CA GLN A 255 -17.14 3.13 -8.97
C GLN A 255 -17.82 3.52 -7.66
N ALA A 256 -17.03 3.62 -6.60
CA ALA A 256 -17.53 4.06 -5.29
C ALA A 256 -17.60 5.60 -5.15
N GLY A 257 -17.33 6.36 -6.21
CA GLY A 257 -17.30 7.83 -6.18
C GLY A 257 -16.22 8.41 -5.25
N GLN A 258 -15.17 7.63 -4.98
CA GLN A 258 -14.08 8.06 -4.09
C GLN A 258 -13.07 8.93 -4.82
N SER A 259 -12.39 9.80 -4.07
CA SER A 259 -11.27 10.59 -4.61
C SER A 259 -10.10 9.69 -5.01
N LEU A 260 -9.50 9.98 -6.15
CA LEU A 260 -8.33 9.26 -6.66
C LEU A 260 -6.98 9.92 -6.34
N LEU A 261 -6.98 11.02 -5.60
CA LEU A 261 -5.78 11.83 -5.32
C LEU A 261 -4.63 11.05 -4.65
N GLY A 262 -4.94 9.96 -3.96
CA GLY A 262 -3.94 9.11 -3.35
C GLY A 262 -3.51 7.91 -4.19
N PHE A 263 -4.13 7.70 -5.35
CA PHE A 263 -3.90 6.54 -6.21
C PHE A 263 -3.10 6.87 -7.46
N MET A 264 -3.23 8.11 -7.94
CA MET A 264 -2.60 8.61 -9.15
C MET A 264 -2.45 10.14 -9.10
N PRO A 265 -1.64 10.74 -10.00
CA PRO A 265 -1.57 12.19 -10.13
C PRO A 265 -2.93 12.82 -10.44
N GLU A 266 -3.13 14.04 -9.97
CA GLU A 266 -4.39 14.77 -10.06
C GLU A 266 -4.89 14.89 -11.52
N SER A 267 -4.01 15.22 -12.45
CA SER A 267 -4.34 15.33 -13.87
C SER A 267 -4.89 14.05 -14.51
N ALA A 268 -4.39 12.88 -14.08
CA ALA A 268 -4.91 11.59 -14.53
C ALA A 268 -6.24 11.26 -13.85
N SER A 269 -6.40 11.63 -12.58
CA SER A 269 -7.67 11.53 -11.84
C SER A 269 -8.77 12.36 -12.49
N ASP A 270 -8.48 13.61 -12.81
CA ASP A 270 -9.42 14.54 -13.47
C ASP A 270 -9.86 14.02 -14.85
N MET A 271 -8.94 13.42 -15.60
CA MET A 271 -9.27 12.81 -16.88
C MET A 271 -10.23 11.62 -16.73
N ILE A 272 -10.04 10.79 -15.70
CA ILE A 272 -10.96 9.68 -15.39
C ILE A 272 -12.35 10.22 -15.06
N GLN A 273 -12.43 11.22 -14.21
CA GLN A 273 -13.70 11.80 -13.76
C GLN A 273 -14.42 12.54 -14.88
N SER A 274 -13.72 13.41 -15.61
CA SER A 274 -14.31 14.21 -16.70
C SER A 274 -14.80 13.39 -17.89
N ARG A 275 -14.19 12.23 -18.14
CA ARG A 275 -14.60 11.31 -19.23
C ARG A 275 -15.52 10.20 -18.76
N GLY A 276 -15.90 10.14 -17.50
CA GLY A 276 -16.74 9.08 -16.94
C GLY A 276 -16.14 7.68 -17.08
N LEU A 277 -14.80 7.56 -17.07
CA LEU A 277 -14.14 6.26 -17.25
C LEU A 277 -14.34 5.38 -16.02
N TYR A 278 -14.47 4.08 -16.22
CA TYR A 278 -14.58 3.06 -15.17
C TYR A 278 -15.84 3.18 -14.27
N GLN A 279 -16.87 3.93 -14.69
CA GLN A 279 -18.12 4.12 -13.94
C GLN A 279 -19.16 3.03 -14.19
N ASP A 280 -18.91 2.09 -15.09
CA ASP A 280 -19.89 1.11 -15.55
C ASP A 280 -20.27 0.11 -14.44
N GLU A 281 -21.58 0.01 -14.15
CA GLU A 281 -22.16 -0.76 -13.04
C GLU A 281 -22.06 -2.29 -13.21
N ASN A 282 -21.64 -2.78 -14.37
CA ASN A 282 -21.66 -4.20 -14.72
C ASN A 282 -20.40 -5.00 -14.35
N LEU A 283 -19.61 -4.56 -13.36
CA LEU A 283 -18.48 -5.33 -12.85
C LEU A 283 -18.86 -6.16 -11.63
N PRO A 284 -19.24 -7.42 -11.78
CA PRO A 284 -19.75 -8.24 -10.66
C PRO A 284 -18.73 -8.62 -9.60
N MET A 285 -17.45 -8.20 -9.73
CA MET A 285 -16.38 -8.58 -8.81
C MET A 285 -15.95 -7.52 -7.79
N SER A 286 -16.38 -6.25 -7.93
CA SER A 286 -15.85 -5.16 -7.09
C SER A 286 -16.49 -5.06 -5.71
N GLU A 287 -17.80 -5.22 -5.60
CA GLU A 287 -18.49 -5.21 -4.31
C GLU A 287 -18.13 -6.42 -3.43
N LYS A 288 -17.99 -7.60 -4.02
CA LYS A 288 -17.66 -8.82 -3.26
C LYS A 288 -16.33 -8.74 -2.52
N ASN A 289 -15.30 -8.12 -3.10
CA ASN A 289 -13.97 -8.10 -2.46
C ASN A 289 -13.83 -6.98 -1.44
N TRP A 290 -14.41 -5.79 -1.67
CA TRP A 290 -14.49 -4.74 -0.66
C TRP A 290 -15.38 -5.17 0.51
N LEU A 291 -16.56 -5.71 0.18
CA LEU A 291 -17.46 -6.29 1.17
C LEU A 291 -16.76 -7.44 1.92
N GLY A 292 -16.05 -8.31 1.19
CA GLY A 292 -15.25 -9.39 1.75
C GLY A 292 -14.11 -8.90 2.65
N HIS A 293 -13.42 -7.80 2.28
CA HIS A 293 -12.40 -7.21 3.12
C HIS A 293 -12.99 -6.60 4.39
N CYS A 294 -14.05 -5.81 4.28
CA CYS A 294 -14.78 -5.29 5.44
C CYS A 294 -15.32 -6.41 6.32
N GLN A 295 -15.91 -7.44 5.74
CA GLN A 295 -16.41 -8.61 6.48
C GLN A 295 -15.28 -9.32 7.22
N LYS A 296 -14.13 -9.49 6.59
CA LYS A 296 -12.95 -10.08 7.25
C LYS A 296 -12.52 -9.25 8.45
N LEU A 297 -12.41 -7.94 8.30
CA LEU A 297 -12.06 -7.04 9.40
C LEU A 297 -13.13 -7.05 10.51
N GLU A 298 -14.41 -7.10 10.16
CA GLU A 298 -15.52 -7.22 11.11
C GLU A 298 -15.42 -8.55 11.91
N MET A 299 -15.15 -9.67 11.22
CA MET A 299 -14.92 -10.96 11.87
C MET A 299 -13.69 -10.96 12.79
N GLU A 300 -12.60 -10.35 12.36
CA GLU A 300 -11.38 -10.20 13.20
C GLU A 300 -11.67 -9.34 14.44
N LEU A 301 -12.42 -8.26 14.27
CA LEU A 301 -12.81 -7.37 15.35
C LEU A 301 -13.67 -8.11 16.39
N GLU A 302 -14.66 -8.86 15.95
CA GLU A 302 -15.49 -9.70 16.83
C GLU A 302 -14.66 -10.76 17.56
N LEU A 303 -13.73 -11.42 16.86
CA LEU A 303 -12.85 -12.42 17.46
C LEU A 303 -12.00 -11.81 18.57
N HIS A 304 -11.43 -10.62 18.34
CA HIS A 304 -10.61 -9.95 19.33
C HIS A 304 -11.45 -9.44 20.52
N ALA A 305 -12.67 -8.99 20.29
CA ALA A 305 -13.62 -8.64 21.35
C ALA A 305 -13.96 -9.83 22.25
N LYS A 306 -14.21 -11.01 21.67
CA LYS A 306 -14.43 -12.26 22.43
C LYS A 306 -13.19 -12.66 23.23
N LYS A 307 -12.00 -12.56 22.64
CA LYS A 307 -10.73 -12.83 23.34
C LYS A 307 -10.53 -11.88 24.49
N LEU A 308 -10.81 -10.58 24.30
CA LEU A 308 -10.70 -9.58 25.36
C LEU A 308 -11.58 -9.92 26.56
N LEU A 309 -12.84 -10.27 26.33
CA LEU A 309 -13.72 -10.70 27.41
C LEU A 309 -13.18 -11.94 28.15
N SER A 310 -12.70 -12.95 27.42
CA SER A 310 -12.12 -14.16 28.00
C SER A 310 -10.89 -13.86 28.86
N VAL A 311 -10.04 -12.91 28.44
CA VAL A 311 -8.88 -12.48 29.23
C VAL A 311 -9.33 -11.80 30.52
N LEU A 312 -10.29 -10.87 30.44
CA LEU A 312 -10.83 -10.17 31.60
C LEU A 312 -11.53 -11.12 32.57
N ASP A 313 -12.32 -12.08 32.07
CA ASP A 313 -12.94 -13.14 32.91
C ASP A 313 -11.88 -14.01 33.61
N THR A 314 -10.76 -14.29 32.95
CA THR A 314 -9.66 -15.06 33.54
C THR A 314 -8.99 -14.29 34.66
N LEU A 315 -8.70 -13.00 34.44
CA LEU A 315 -8.14 -12.13 35.50
C LEU A 315 -9.08 -12.01 36.70
N GLN A 316 -10.39 -11.92 36.46
CA GLN A 316 -11.38 -11.89 37.53
C GLN A 316 -11.38 -13.19 38.38
N LYS A 317 -11.24 -14.36 37.73
CA LYS A 317 -11.13 -15.65 38.41
C LYS A 317 -9.85 -15.76 39.27
N MET A 318 -8.80 -15.04 38.88
CA MET A 318 -7.55 -14.93 39.65
C MET A 318 -7.63 -13.88 40.76
N GLY A 319 -8.82 -13.33 41.04
CA GLY A 319 -9.04 -12.30 42.05
C GLY A 319 -8.76 -10.87 41.61
N GLN A 320 -8.41 -10.68 40.33
CA GLN A 320 -8.09 -9.39 39.75
C GLN A 320 -9.28 -8.92 38.87
N LYS A 321 -10.27 -8.31 39.47
CA LYS A 321 -11.39 -7.73 38.72
C LYS A 321 -10.97 -6.39 38.12
N HIS A 322 -11.02 -6.31 36.78
CA HIS A 322 -10.74 -5.07 36.05
C HIS A 322 -11.98 -4.53 35.35
N THR A 323 -12.17 -3.23 35.49
CA THR A 323 -13.14 -2.45 34.74
C THR A 323 -12.44 -1.74 33.59
N ILE A 324 -13.05 -1.77 32.40
CA ILE A 324 -12.54 -1.12 31.20
C ILE A 324 -13.50 -0.04 30.70
N SER A 325 -12.96 1.03 30.15
CA SER A 325 -13.73 2.06 29.44
C SER A 325 -13.09 2.40 28.10
N PHE A 326 -13.90 2.73 27.12
CA PHE A 326 -13.45 3.13 25.80
C PHE A 326 -13.80 4.57 25.51
N ILE A 327 -12.84 5.31 24.93
CA ILE A 327 -13.08 6.62 24.37
C ILE A 327 -12.55 6.64 22.93
N GLU A 328 -13.47 6.82 21.97
CA GLU A 328 -13.24 6.61 20.56
C GLU A 328 -13.58 7.86 19.75
N SER A 329 -12.76 8.17 18.77
CA SER A 329 -13.02 9.29 17.87
C SER A 329 -12.99 8.84 16.40
N GLY A 330 -11.83 8.42 15.91
CA GLY A 330 -11.65 7.98 14.53
C GLY A 330 -12.40 6.68 14.20
N THR A 331 -12.43 5.73 15.11
CA THR A 331 -13.16 4.45 15.00
C THR A 331 -14.68 4.61 15.04
N GLY A 332 -15.18 5.73 15.60
CA GLY A 332 -16.62 6.05 15.61
C GLY A 332 -17.49 5.10 16.43
N GLY A 333 -16.94 4.51 17.50
CA GLY A 333 -17.66 3.62 18.41
C GLY A 333 -17.61 2.13 18.04
N ARG A 334 -16.80 1.74 17.05
CA ARG A 334 -16.72 0.34 16.58
C ARG A 334 -16.08 -0.60 17.56
N ILE A 335 -15.09 -0.14 18.35
CA ILE A 335 -14.45 -0.94 19.41
C ILE A 335 -15.50 -1.30 20.46
N ALA A 336 -16.23 -0.29 20.93
CA ALA A 336 -17.28 -0.48 21.91
C ALA A 336 -18.43 -1.34 21.38
N ALA A 337 -18.87 -1.11 20.15
CA ALA A 337 -19.92 -1.90 19.52
C ALA A 337 -19.55 -3.38 19.44
N ALA A 338 -18.33 -3.70 19.01
CA ALA A 338 -17.85 -5.07 18.94
C ALA A 338 -17.75 -5.72 20.32
N PHE A 339 -17.27 -5.00 21.33
CA PHE A 339 -17.14 -5.54 22.69
C PHE A 339 -18.51 -5.73 23.36
N THR A 340 -19.42 -4.76 23.22
CA THR A 340 -20.78 -4.85 23.81
C THR A 340 -21.64 -5.93 23.18
N ALA A 341 -21.34 -6.33 21.93
CA ALA A 341 -22.01 -7.43 21.26
C ALA A 341 -21.65 -8.82 21.86
N VAL A 342 -20.58 -8.90 22.66
CA VAL A 342 -20.19 -10.17 23.31
C VAL A 342 -21.02 -10.39 24.59
N PRO A 343 -21.76 -11.49 24.70
CA PRO A 343 -22.53 -11.79 25.91
C PRO A 343 -21.64 -11.81 27.15
N GLY A 344 -22.00 -10.99 28.16
CA GLY A 344 -21.23 -10.88 29.40
C GLY A 344 -20.26 -9.70 29.45
N ALA A 345 -20.11 -8.91 28.39
CA ALA A 345 -19.24 -7.72 28.38
C ALA A 345 -19.57 -6.71 29.50
N SER A 346 -20.82 -6.62 29.94
CA SER A 346 -21.27 -5.73 30.99
C SER A 346 -20.64 -6.00 32.36
N ARG A 347 -19.99 -7.17 32.56
CA ARG A 347 -19.26 -7.46 33.78
C ARG A 347 -18.00 -6.60 33.93
N HIS A 348 -17.43 -6.17 32.83
CA HIS A 348 -16.16 -5.46 32.77
C HIS A 348 -16.24 -4.07 32.15
N LEU A 349 -17.18 -3.84 31.19
CA LEU A 349 -17.35 -2.54 30.58
C LEU A 349 -18.04 -1.57 31.53
N ASN A 350 -17.36 -0.46 31.84
CA ASN A 350 -17.92 0.60 32.68
C ASN A 350 -18.58 1.69 31.84
N GLN A 351 -17.84 2.32 30.94
CA GLN A 351 -18.38 3.44 30.15
C GLN A 351 -17.73 3.53 28.76
N VAL A 352 -18.51 4.03 27.82
CA VAL A 352 -18.05 4.37 26.45
C VAL A 352 -18.37 5.83 26.18
N LEU A 353 -17.45 6.52 25.49
CA LEU A 353 -17.66 7.86 25.00
C LEU A 353 -17.12 7.99 23.57
N VAL A 354 -17.90 8.63 22.68
CA VAL A 354 -17.50 8.87 21.30
C VAL A 354 -17.47 10.39 21.01
N PRO A 355 -16.44 11.12 21.43
CA PRO A 355 -16.29 12.54 21.17
C PRO A 355 -15.80 12.74 19.74
N TYR A 356 -16.72 12.68 18.79
CA TYR A 356 -16.41 12.63 17.37
C TYR A 356 -15.94 13.97 16.79
N SER A 357 -16.51 15.09 17.28
CA SER A 357 -16.09 16.41 16.85
C SER A 357 -14.91 16.93 17.69
N ARG A 358 -14.20 17.91 17.13
CA ARG A 358 -13.15 18.61 17.88
C ARG A 358 -13.71 19.27 19.12
N GLU A 359 -14.88 19.86 19.01
CA GLU A 359 -15.58 20.58 20.08
C GLU A 359 -15.90 19.63 21.24
N SER A 360 -16.48 18.45 20.95
CA SER A 360 -16.79 17.45 21.98
C SER A 360 -15.55 16.89 22.69
N GLN A 361 -14.42 16.81 21.99
CA GLN A 361 -13.14 16.47 22.64
C GLN A 361 -12.66 17.61 23.56
N LEU A 362 -12.80 18.86 23.13
CA LEU A 362 -12.40 20.03 23.92
C LEU A 362 -13.29 20.21 25.16
N ASP A 363 -14.56 19.93 25.06
CA ASP A 363 -15.50 19.97 26.20
C ASP A 363 -15.07 18.98 27.29
N LEU A 364 -14.63 17.80 26.90
CA LEU A 364 -14.09 16.81 27.85
C LEU A 364 -12.75 17.26 28.45
N LEU A 365 -11.84 17.81 27.64
CA LEU A 365 -10.47 18.14 28.04
C LEU A 365 -10.34 19.52 28.69
N GLY A 366 -11.33 20.40 28.50
CA GLY A 366 -11.24 21.79 28.93
C GLY A 366 -10.17 22.58 28.16
N THR A 367 -9.64 23.64 28.79
CA THR A 367 -8.68 24.55 28.15
C THR A 367 -7.36 23.88 27.75
N SER A 368 -6.96 22.81 28.44
CA SER A 368 -5.73 22.06 28.14
C SER A 368 -5.77 21.39 26.77
N GLY A 369 -6.97 21.06 26.27
CA GLY A 369 -7.14 20.41 24.97
C GLY A 369 -6.83 21.30 23.76
N LYS A 370 -6.76 22.62 23.91
CA LYS A 370 -6.52 23.55 22.80
C LYS A 370 -5.10 23.52 22.23
N ARG A 371 -4.14 23.01 23.01
CA ARG A 371 -2.70 23.03 22.67
C ARG A 371 -2.26 21.94 21.70
N HIS A 372 -3.06 20.88 21.52
CA HIS A 372 -2.66 19.71 20.75
C HIS A 372 -3.52 19.51 19.50
N SER A 373 -2.93 18.91 18.48
CA SER A 373 -3.68 18.41 17.33
C SER A 373 -4.73 17.39 17.80
N THR A 374 -5.89 17.37 17.13
CA THR A 374 -6.95 16.38 17.43
C THR A 374 -6.53 14.95 17.14
N VAL A 375 -5.48 14.74 16.33
CA VAL A 375 -4.92 13.43 15.99
C VAL A 375 -3.44 13.45 16.34
N SER A 376 -3.10 12.99 17.55
CA SER A 376 -1.73 12.92 18.06
C SER A 376 -1.65 12.05 19.31
N HIS A 377 -0.43 11.63 19.71
CA HIS A 377 -0.17 10.90 20.95
C HIS A 377 -0.66 11.70 22.17
N GLU A 378 -0.35 13.00 22.23
CA GLU A 378 -0.70 13.87 23.34
C GLU A 378 -2.23 13.97 23.50
N ARG A 379 -2.95 14.00 22.37
CA ARG A 379 -4.41 14.00 22.38
C ARG A 379 -4.98 12.69 22.93
N ALA A 380 -4.49 11.56 22.45
CA ALA A 380 -4.92 10.25 22.91
C ALA A 380 -4.65 10.08 24.42
N GLN A 381 -3.46 10.48 24.89
CA GLN A 381 -3.10 10.45 26.31
C GLN A 381 -4.00 11.35 27.17
N ALA A 382 -4.26 12.56 26.70
CA ALA A 382 -5.12 13.50 27.45
C ALA A 382 -6.55 12.96 27.57
N LEU A 383 -7.09 12.39 26.49
CA LEU A 383 -8.41 11.75 26.49
C LEU A 383 -8.44 10.56 27.44
N ALA A 384 -7.44 9.68 27.38
CA ALA A 384 -7.36 8.51 28.27
C ALA A 384 -7.33 8.90 29.74
N ARG A 385 -6.44 9.83 30.12
CA ARG A 385 -6.32 10.31 31.51
C ARG A 385 -7.60 10.95 32.02
N LYS A 386 -8.17 11.86 31.21
CA LYS A 386 -9.36 12.59 31.61
C LYS A 386 -10.57 11.68 31.75
N PHE A 387 -10.68 10.70 30.86
CA PHE A 387 -11.78 9.75 30.91
C PHE A 387 -11.60 8.75 32.06
N GLN A 388 -10.37 8.34 32.37
CA GLN A 388 -10.08 7.52 33.55
C GLN A 388 -10.44 8.24 34.85
N GLN A 389 -10.08 9.51 34.99
CA GLN A 389 -10.46 10.34 36.16
C GLN A 389 -11.98 10.43 36.30
N LYS A 390 -12.71 10.55 35.19
CA LYS A 390 -14.17 10.69 35.15
C LYS A 390 -14.85 9.36 35.52
N THR A 391 -14.38 8.24 34.98
CA THR A 391 -15.04 6.92 35.12
C THR A 391 -14.57 6.12 36.32
N GLY A 392 -13.37 6.40 36.81
CA GLY A 392 -12.71 5.59 37.84
C GLY A 392 -12.27 4.21 37.36
N SER A 393 -12.40 3.92 36.02
CA SER A 393 -12.06 2.60 35.45
C SER A 393 -10.60 2.23 35.69
N ASP A 394 -10.34 0.95 35.85
CA ASP A 394 -8.97 0.46 36.00
C ASP A 394 -8.18 0.64 34.70
N TRP A 395 -8.85 0.43 33.58
CA TRP A 395 -8.26 0.57 32.25
C TRP A 395 -9.11 1.48 31.36
N VAL A 396 -8.46 2.39 30.65
CA VAL A 396 -9.12 3.23 29.65
C VAL A 396 -8.32 3.19 28.37
N LEU A 397 -8.92 2.66 27.32
CA LEU A 397 -8.38 2.74 25.96
C LEU A 397 -8.95 3.97 25.26
N ALA A 398 -8.09 4.88 24.88
CA ALA A 398 -8.43 6.06 24.07
C ALA A 398 -7.91 5.88 22.64
N GLU A 399 -8.75 6.23 21.68
CA GLU A 399 -8.40 6.26 20.27
C GLU A 399 -8.71 7.63 19.65
N THR A 400 -7.78 8.17 18.87
CA THR A 400 -8.00 9.33 18.05
C THR A 400 -7.28 9.20 16.71
N GLY A 401 -8.06 9.21 15.64
CA GLY A 401 -7.55 8.93 14.30
C GLY A 401 -8.23 9.76 13.22
N MET A 402 -7.64 9.73 12.04
CA MET A 402 -8.19 10.29 10.81
C MET A 402 -8.55 9.15 9.86
N ALA A 403 -9.80 8.73 9.90
CA ALA A 403 -10.35 7.63 9.10
C ALA A 403 -11.00 8.09 7.79
N GLY A 404 -11.00 9.37 7.48
CA GLY A 404 -11.67 9.88 6.29
C GLY A 404 -10.80 9.86 5.05
N PRO A 405 -11.37 9.77 3.85
CA PRO A 405 -10.63 10.13 2.67
C PRO A 405 -10.21 11.60 2.75
N LEU A 406 -9.06 11.92 2.17
CA LEU A 406 -8.65 13.32 2.03
C LEU A 406 -9.66 14.02 1.12
N SER A 407 -10.41 14.97 1.67
CA SER A 407 -11.13 15.91 0.80
C SER A 407 -10.14 16.93 0.24
N PRO A 408 -10.40 17.49 -0.95
CA PRO A 408 -9.56 18.54 -1.54
C PRO A 408 -9.33 19.72 -0.59
N GLU A 409 -10.30 19.98 0.30
CA GLU A 409 -10.30 21.07 1.26
C GLU A 409 -9.54 20.73 2.56
N ARG A 410 -9.36 19.46 2.87
CA ARG A 410 -8.67 18.98 4.08
C ARG A 410 -7.46 18.13 3.70
N ARG A 411 -6.40 18.79 3.27
CA ARG A 411 -5.08 18.17 2.98
C ARG A 411 -4.38 17.78 4.29
N SER A 412 -4.95 16.83 5.03
CA SER A 412 -4.32 16.35 6.26
C SER A 412 -3.28 15.27 5.94
N ARG A 413 -2.03 15.48 6.39
CA ARG A 413 -0.94 14.49 6.33
C ARG A 413 -1.19 13.27 7.22
N LYS A 414 -2.34 13.18 7.90
CA LYS A 414 -2.64 12.14 8.89
C LYS A 414 -3.73 11.17 8.46
N ASN A 415 -4.12 11.17 7.17
CA ASN A 415 -5.10 10.21 6.68
C ASN A 415 -4.59 8.78 6.83
N GLY A 416 -5.42 7.88 7.32
CA GLY A 416 -5.02 6.50 7.63
C GLY A 416 -4.12 6.38 8.87
N VAL A 417 -4.08 7.40 9.73
CA VAL A 417 -3.30 7.39 10.97
C VAL A 417 -4.21 7.46 12.19
N SER A 418 -3.99 6.60 13.15
CA SER A 418 -4.62 6.64 14.46
C SER A 418 -3.58 6.56 15.59
N PHE A 419 -3.90 7.17 16.71
CA PHE A 419 -3.11 7.12 17.94
C PHE A 419 -3.95 6.51 19.03
N LEU A 420 -3.39 5.51 19.69
CA LEU A 420 -3.97 4.87 20.85
C LEU A 420 -3.22 5.29 22.12
N ALA A 421 -3.95 5.42 23.20
CA ALA A 421 -3.40 5.53 24.53
C ALA A 421 -4.15 4.60 25.50
N LEU A 422 -3.42 3.90 26.31
CA LEU A 422 -3.94 3.05 27.37
C LEU A 422 -3.51 3.63 28.72
N ALA A 423 -4.48 4.13 29.46
CA ALA A 423 -4.30 4.49 30.85
C ALA A 423 -4.71 3.29 31.74
N GLY A 424 -3.86 2.89 32.65
CA GLY A 424 -4.12 1.80 33.56
C GLY A 424 -3.73 2.13 35.01
N LYS A 425 -4.31 1.43 35.96
CA LYS A 425 -3.87 1.40 37.36
C LYS A 425 -2.98 0.19 37.55
N ASN A 426 -1.84 0.37 38.21
CA ASN A 426 -0.99 -0.73 38.57
C ASN A 426 -1.54 -1.35 39.87
N PRO A 427 -1.92 -2.64 39.86
CA PRO A 427 -2.49 -3.27 41.07
C PRO A 427 -1.48 -3.40 42.22
N ALA A 428 -0.17 -3.34 41.93
CA ALA A 428 0.88 -3.60 42.93
C ALA A 428 1.26 -2.38 43.76
N ASP A 429 1.10 -1.14 43.23
CA ASP A 429 1.61 0.07 43.91
C ASP A 429 0.65 1.28 43.84
N GLU A 430 -0.61 1.09 43.47
CA GLU A 430 -1.60 2.13 43.20
C GLU A 430 -1.14 3.19 42.16
N GLY A 431 0.00 2.96 41.52
CA GLY A 431 0.52 3.81 40.47
C GLY A 431 -0.37 3.79 39.21
N SER A 432 -0.29 4.83 38.43
CA SER A 432 -0.93 4.86 37.12
C SER A 432 0.12 4.79 35.99
N PHE A 433 -0.14 4.02 34.97
CA PHE A 433 0.71 3.98 33.82
C PHE A 433 0.00 4.54 32.58
N MET A 434 0.79 4.90 31.57
CA MET A 434 0.32 5.35 30.26
C MET A 434 1.17 4.74 29.17
N LYS A 435 0.56 3.92 28.33
CA LYS A 435 1.20 3.37 27.13
C LYS A 435 0.57 3.97 25.90
N THR A 436 1.32 4.14 24.82
CA THR A 436 0.82 4.71 23.55
C THR A 436 1.40 4.01 22.36
N ILE A 437 0.62 3.96 21.28
CA ILE A 437 1.05 3.45 19.97
C ILE A 437 0.45 4.31 18.86
N LYS A 438 1.12 4.37 17.75
CA LYS A 438 0.64 4.90 16.48
C LYS A 438 0.27 3.75 15.57
N ILE A 439 -0.89 3.81 14.96
CA ILE A 439 -1.34 2.90 13.90
C ILE A 439 -1.25 3.64 12.57
N GLU A 440 -0.68 2.99 11.58
CA GLU A 440 -0.65 3.46 10.19
C GLU A 440 -1.35 2.41 9.33
N ALA A 441 -2.56 2.71 8.91
CA ALA A 441 -3.31 1.90 7.95
C ALA A 441 -3.00 2.36 6.52
N ASN A 442 -3.42 1.56 5.54
CA ASN A 442 -3.32 1.96 4.15
C ASN A 442 -4.09 3.29 3.94
N PRO A 443 -3.41 4.38 3.56
CA PRO A 443 -4.02 5.72 3.46
C PRO A 443 -5.16 5.80 2.44
N PHE A 444 -5.33 4.77 1.60
CA PHE A 444 -6.34 4.68 0.55
C PHE A 444 -7.54 3.83 0.92
N PHE A 445 -7.59 3.33 2.13
CA PHE A 445 -8.79 2.69 2.63
C PHE A 445 -9.94 3.69 2.67
N SER A 446 -11.14 3.18 2.37
CA SER A 446 -12.36 3.93 2.62
C SER A 446 -12.47 4.27 4.12
N LYS A 447 -13.30 5.23 4.45
CA LYS A 447 -13.54 5.58 5.84
C LYS A 447 -13.97 4.36 6.68
N LYS A 448 -14.80 3.49 6.12
CA LYS A 448 -15.24 2.26 6.81
C LYS A 448 -14.06 1.31 7.05
N GLU A 449 -13.19 1.12 6.06
CA GLU A 449 -12.01 0.26 6.19
C GLU A 449 -11.04 0.80 7.24
N HIS A 450 -10.73 2.11 7.21
CA HIS A 450 -9.90 2.73 8.26
C HIS A 450 -10.48 2.53 9.66
N GLN A 451 -11.79 2.75 9.82
CA GLN A 451 -12.44 2.59 11.11
C GLN A 451 -12.35 1.14 11.62
N LEU A 452 -12.54 0.17 10.73
CA LEU A 452 -12.42 -1.26 11.06
C LEU A 452 -10.98 -1.64 11.39
N GLU A 453 -10.01 -1.24 10.55
CA GLU A 453 -8.58 -1.53 10.76
C GLU A 453 -8.08 -0.95 12.09
N PHE A 454 -8.38 0.33 12.36
CA PHE A 454 -8.02 0.95 13.64
C PHE A 454 -8.64 0.22 14.83
N SER A 455 -9.89 -0.25 14.70
CA SER A 455 -10.58 -0.97 15.76
C SER A 455 -9.97 -2.34 16.01
N VAL A 456 -9.62 -3.08 14.96
CA VAL A 456 -8.95 -4.38 15.02
C VAL A 456 -7.59 -4.23 15.71
N GLU A 457 -6.76 -3.29 15.23
CA GLU A 457 -5.43 -3.05 15.80
C GLU A 457 -5.50 -2.53 17.25
N ALA A 458 -6.51 -1.74 17.57
CA ALA A 458 -6.72 -1.29 18.95
C ALA A 458 -7.00 -2.45 19.92
N LEU A 459 -7.87 -3.39 19.54
CA LEU A 459 -8.14 -4.56 20.39
C LEU A 459 -6.97 -5.55 20.42
N LYS A 460 -6.26 -5.74 19.31
CA LYS A 460 -5.02 -6.55 19.30
C LYS A 460 -3.98 -5.99 20.27
N TRP A 461 -3.73 -4.68 20.18
CA TRP A 461 -2.77 -4.04 21.06
C TRP A 461 -3.19 -4.11 22.54
N LEU A 462 -4.47 -3.87 22.83
CA LEU A 462 -5.00 -3.97 24.18
C LEU A 462 -4.83 -5.38 24.77
N LEU A 463 -5.11 -6.43 23.98
CA LEU A 463 -4.90 -7.82 24.39
C LEU A 463 -3.44 -8.09 24.76
N ILE A 464 -2.49 -7.63 23.96
CA ILE A 464 -1.06 -7.77 24.26
C ILE A 464 -0.72 -7.10 25.60
N GLN A 465 -1.28 -5.90 25.87
CA GLN A 465 -1.01 -5.21 27.11
C GLN A 465 -1.58 -5.96 28.33
N LEU A 466 -2.78 -6.53 28.22
CA LEU A 466 -3.41 -7.30 29.32
C LEU A 466 -2.73 -8.66 29.53
N GLU A 467 -2.19 -9.28 28.49
CA GLU A 467 -1.46 -10.55 28.60
C GLU A 467 -0.10 -10.39 29.29
N THR A 468 0.58 -9.25 29.08
CA THR A 468 1.84 -8.93 29.76
C THR A 468 1.68 -8.67 31.24
N GLU A 469 0.48 -8.37 31.72
CA GLU A 469 0.21 -8.19 33.14
C GLU A 469 -0.12 -9.49 33.88
N LYS A 470 -0.30 -10.60 33.15
CA LYS A 470 -0.47 -11.94 33.75
C LYS A 470 0.83 -12.58 34.21
N SER A 471 1.98 -12.10 33.72
CA SER A 471 3.32 -12.56 34.04
C SER A 471 3.94 -11.74 35.15
#